data_2b9fbd535e06bb1209def89a586a8b89
#
_entry.id   2b9fbd535e06bb1209def89a586a8b89
#
_cell.length_a   1.000
_cell.length_b   1.000
_cell.length_c   1.000
_cell.angle_alpha   90.00
_cell.angle_beta   90.00
_cell.angle_gamma   90.00
#
_symmetry.space_group_name_H-M   'P 1'
#
loop_
_entity.id
_entity.type
_entity.pdbx_description
1 polymer ?
#
loop_
_entity_poly.entity_id
_entity_poly.type
_entity_poly.pdbx_seq_one_letter_code
_entity_poly.pdbx_strand_id
1 'polypeptide(L)'
;NKWGGGYCTEFPLYKQPFILANFNGTAGDVDVMTHEAGHALNAYLIADNRFALEIGCGGMETAETHSMSMEFFAWPYLDAFFPKAGDAERYRFQHALDALSFLPYGTMVDEFQHRVYAEPDLTPAGRNAVWLELEAKYRPHIDQRGIPYLERGTRWQYQMHIYETPFYYI
;
A
#
# COMPACT_ATOMS: atom_id res chain seq x y z
N ASN A 1 -22.65 3.34 -4.27
CA ASN A 1 -21.22 3.56 -4.51
C ASN A 1 -20.51 3.78 -3.20
N LYS A 2 -19.61 2.89 -2.85
CA LYS A 2 -18.70 3.01 -1.72
C LYS A 2 -17.27 3.02 -2.23
N TRP A 3 -16.40 3.78 -1.61
CA TRP A 3 -14.96 3.64 -1.77
C TRP A 3 -14.51 2.31 -1.15
N GLY A 4 -13.62 1.59 -1.81
CA GLY A 4 -12.99 0.40 -1.25
C GLY A 4 -11.87 0.76 -0.28
N GLY A 5 -11.44 -0.22 0.55
CA GLY A 5 -10.34 -0.05 1.48
C GLY A 5 -10.70 0.66 2.78
N GLY A 6 -9.71 1.27 3.40
CA GLY A 6 -9.82 2.04 4.62
C GLY A 6 -8.85 3.22 4.63
N TYR A 7 -8.92 4.02 5.68
CA TYR A 7 -7.92 5.02 6.00
C TYR A 7 -7.92 5.33 7.49
N CYS A 8 -6.80 5.76 8.00
CA CYS A 8 -6.67 6.33 9.32
C CYS A 8 -6.38 7.82 9.21
N THR A 9 -7.03 8.60 10.04
CA THR A 9 -6.74 10.02 10.25
C THR A 9 -6.74 10.32 11.73
N GLU A 10 -6.49 11.55 12.11
CA GLU A 10 -6.51 11.96 13.49
C GLU A 10 -7.29 13.25 13.69
N PHE A 11 -7.82 13.40 14.90
CA PHE A 11 -8.39 14.64 15.40
C PHE A 11 -7.41 15.26 16.39
N PRO A 12 -6.51 16.17 15.96
CA PRO A 12 -5.42 16.66 16.80
C PRO A 12 -5.88 17.33 18.10
N LEU A 13 -6.99 18.07 18.05
CA LEU A 13 -7.55 18.73 19.24
C LEU A 13 -8.05 17.74 20.30
N TYR A 14 -8.49 16.57 19.86
CA TYR A 14 -8.98 15.51 20.74
C TYR A 14 -7.89 14.47 21.07
N LYS A 15 -6.73 14.55 20.42
CA LYS A 15 -5.65 13.57 20.54
C LYS A 15 -6.12 12.14 20.28
N GLN A 16 -7.01 11.98 19.29
CA GLN A 16 -7.62 10.69 18.99
C GLN A 16 -7.44 10.35 17.52
N PRO A 17 -6.98 9.12 17.20
CA PRO A 17 -7.03 8.58 15.84
C PRO A 17 -8.49 8.22 15.49
N PHE A 18 -8.73 8.17 14.19
CA PHE A 18 -10.00 7.74 13.63
C PHE A 18 -9.75 6.84 12.43
N ILE A 19 -10.33 5.64 12.47
CA ILE A 19 -10.27 4.67 11.37
C ILE A 19 -11.62 4.62 10.68
N LEU A 20 -11.62 4.75 9.35
CA LEU A 20 -12.75 4.38 8.52
C LEU A 20 -12.36 3.17 7.69
N ALA A 21 -13.16 2.11 7.75
CA ALA A 21 -12.96 0.91 6.97
C ALA A 21 -14.26 0.52 6.26
N ASN A 22 -14.14 0.17 4.98
CA ASN A 22 -15.27 -0.23 4.16
C ASN A 22 -15.25 -1.74 3.93
N PHE A 23 -15.66 -2.48 4.94
CA PHE A 23 -15.65 -3.94 4.95
C PHE A 23 -16.56 -4.55 3.88
N ASN A 24 -16.10 -5.62 3.28
CA ASN A 24 -16.80 -6.40 2.26
C ASN A 24 -16.95 -7.89 2.61
N GLY A 25 -16.48 -8.32 3.78
CA GLY A 25 -16.58 -9.69 4.29
C GLY A 25 -15.50 -10.64 3.75
N THR A 26 -14.40 -10.10 3.24
CA THR A 26 -13.26 -10.90 2.77
C THR A 26 -12.07 -10.84 3.73
N ALA A 27 -11.08 -11.70 3.51
CA ALA A 27 -9.83 -11.70 4.27
C ALA A 27 -9.10 -10.34 4.19
N GLY A 28 -9.26 -9.59 3.10
CA GLY A 28 -8.71 -8.25 2.97
C GLY A 28 -9.25 -7.24 3.98
N ASP A 29 -10.39 -7.50 4.61
CA ASP A 29 -10.87 -6.66 5.72
C ASP A 29 -9.97 -6.77 6.95
N VAL A 30 -9.32 -7.93 7.14
CA VAL A 30 -8.34 -8.14 8.22
C VAL A 30 -7.08 -7.35 7.93
N ASP A 31 -6.60 -7.37 6.66
CA ASP A 31 -5.44 -6.57 6.24
C ASP A 31 -5.70 -5.08 6.51
N VAL A 32 -6.82 -4.57 5.99
CA VAL A 32 -7.21 -3.16 6.21
C VAL A 32 -7.30 -2.81 7.69
N MET A 33 -7.98 -3.62 8.49
CA MET A 33 -8.18 -3.31 9.90
C MET A 33 -6.88 -3.29 10.70
N THR A 34 -6.00 -4.26 10.47
CA THR A 34 -4.71 -4.36 11.17
C THR A 34 -3.74 -3.28 10.70
N HIS A 35 -3.73 -2.96 9.41
CA HIS A 35 -2.98 -1.87 8.81
C HIS A 35 -3.36 -0.52 9.43
N GLU A 36 -4.64 -0.17 9.35
CA GLU A 36 -5.13 1.11 9.90
C GLU A 36 -4.97 1.22 11.42
N ALA A 37 -5.04 0.08 12.14
CA ALA A 37 -4.73 0.04 13.56
C ALA A 37 -3.26 0.39 13.85
N GLY A 38 -2.33 0.06 12.95
CA GLY A 38 -0.93 0.48 13.04
C GLY A 38 -0.79 2.00 12.95
N HIS A 39 -1.43 2.63 11.99
CA HIS A 39 -1.49 4.09 11.90
C HIS A 39 -2.14 4.71 13.14
N ALA A 40 -3.24 4.16 13.59
CA ALA A 40 -3.95 4.65 14.77
C ALA A 40 -3.10 4.57 16.03
N LEU A 41 -2.38 3.46 16.25
CA LEU A 41 -1.47 3.32 17.38
C LEU A 41 -0.34 4.36 17.32
N ASN A 42 0.28 4.55 16.16
CA ASN A 42 1.31 5.56 15.97
C ASN A 42 0.77 6.97 16.30
N ALA A 43 -0.38 7.34 15.75
CA ALA A 43 -1.01 8.63 16.01
C ALA A 43 -1.33 8.82 17.50
N TYR A 44 -1.84 7.78 18.16
CA TYR A 44 -2.13 7.81 19.59
C TYR A 44 -0.88 8.01 20.45
N LEU A 45 0.20 7.28 20.15
CA LEU A 45 1.45 7.34 20.93
C LEU A 45 2.17 8.69 20.79
N ILE A 46 2.07 9.35 19.65
CA ILE A 46 2.72 10.64 19.43
C ILE A 46 1.85 11.84 19.87
N ALA A 47 0.55 11.63 20.06
CA ALA A 47 -0.39 12.71 20.31
C ALA A 47 -0.04 13.61 21.51
N ASP A 48 0.47 13.03 22.59
CA ASP A 48 0.86 13.78 23.81
C ASP A 48 2.27 14.38 23.73
N ASN A 49 3.13 13.89 22.85
CA ASN A 49 4.52 14.31 22.73
C ASN A 49 4.75 15.37 21.65
N ARG A 50 3.73 15.65 20.86
CA ARG A 50 3.79 16.54 19.73
C ARG A 50 3.43 17.96 20.15
N PHE A 51 4.35 18.90 20.00
CA PHE A 51 4.09 20.33 20.26
C PHE A 51 3.71 21.10 18.98
N ALA A 52 3.95 20.53 17.80
CA ALA A 52 3.48 21.04 16.51
C ALA A 52 3.00 19.88 15.64
N LEU A 53 1.96 20.10 14.84
CA LEU A 53 1.35 19.07 14.00
C LEU A 53 2.35 18.45 13.02
N GLU A 54 3.20 19.30 12.46
CA GLU A 54 4.22 18.93 11.47
C GLU A 54 5.28 17.96 12.02
N ILE A 55 5.52 17.98 13.32
CA ILE A 55 6.52 17.10 13.97
C ILE A 55 5.97 15.67 14.13
N GLY A 56 4.66 15.50 14.18
CA GLY A 56 4.03 14.19 14.26
C GLY A 56 3.97 13.44 12.93
N CYS A 57 4.24 14.11 11.83
CA CYS A 57 4.25 13.49 10.50
C CYS A 57 5.65 12.97 10.19
N GLY A 58 5.80 11.65 10.09
CA GLY A 58 7.01 11.04 9.53
C GLY A 58 7.14 11.36 8.04
N GLY A 59 8.33 11.13 7.47
CA GLY A 59 8.53 11.18 6.02
C GLY A 59 7.76 10.05 5.30
N MET A 60 7.65 10.17 3.97
CA MET A 60 6.99 9.15 3.14
C MET A 60 7.67 7.77 3.29
N GLU A 61 8.97 7.73 3.53
CA GLU A 61 9.76 6.51 3.71
C GLU A 61 9.37 5.71 4.96
N THR A 62 8.77 6.36 5.94
CA THR A 62 8.37 5.72 7.20
C THR A 62 6.85 5.60 7.35
N ALA A 63 6.09 6.16 6.43
CA ALA A 63 4.64 6.28 6.54
C ALA A 63 3.95 4.92 6.77
N GLU A 64 4.43 3.86 6.12
CA GLU A 64 3.84 2.52 6.19
C GLU A 64 4.61 1.54 7.10
N THR A 65 5.67 1.98 7.76
CA THR A 65 6.47 1.10 8.62
C THR A 65 5.65 0.53 9.78
N HIS A 66 4.88 1.38 10.45
CA HIS A 66 4.09 0.97 11.61
C HIS A 66 2.80 0.25 11.21
N SER A 67 2.17 0.63 10.10
CA SER A 67 0.95 -0.01 9.61
C SER A 67 1.22 -1.42 9.08
N MET A 68 2.18 -1.58 8.20
CA MET A 68 2.57 -2.90 7.68
C MET A 68 3.15 -3.81 8.77
N SER A 69 3.89 -3.26 9.74
CA SER A 69 4.37 -4.04 10.89
C SER A 69 3.22 -4.57 11.75
N MET A 70 2.16 -3.78 11.95
CA MET A 70 1.00 -4.19 12.73
C MET A 70 0.26 -5.37 12.09
N GLU A 71 0.20 -5.44 10.78
CA GLU A 71 -0.36 -6.61 10.07
C GLU A 71 0.33 -7.91 10.51
N PHE A 72 1.68 -7.90 10.60
CA PHE A 72 2.46 -9.06 11.06
C PHE A 72 2.34 -9.29 12.57
N PHE A 73 2.26 -8.24 13.37
CA PHE A 73 2.04 -8.37 14.82
C PHE A 73 0.67 -8.97 15.16
N ALA A 74 -0.30 -8.88 14.27
CA ALA A 74 -1.60 -9.52 14.42
C ALA A 74 -1.57 -11.04 14.17
N TRP A 75 -0.53 -11.59 13.55
CA TRP A 75 -0.47 -13.01 13.17
C TRP A 75 -0.71 -14.01 14.32
N PRO A 76 -0.21 -13.82 15.54
CA PRO A 76 -0.52 -14.72 16.67
C PRO A 76 -2.00 -14.76 17.04
N TYR A 77 -2.79 -13.77 16.62
CA TYR A 77 -4.18 -13.58 16.99
C TYR A 77 -5.17 -13.87 15.85
N LEU A 78 -4.70 -14.40 14.72
CA LEU A 78 -5.53 -14.62 13.53
C LEU A 78 -6.70 -15.60 13.75
N ASP A 79 -6.60 -16.50 14.71
CA ASP A 79 -7.71 -17.41 15.04
C ASP A 79 -8.94 -16.66 15.57
N ALA A 80 -8.79 -15.43 16.07
CA ALA A 80 -9.91 -14.57 16.45
C ALA A 80 -10.67 -14.03 15.24
N PHE A 81 -9.98 -13.86 14.10
CA PHE A 81 -10.59 -13.40 12.86
C PHE A 81 -11.07 -14.56 11.97
N PHE A 82 -10.40 -15.70 12.05
CA PHE A 82 -10.66 -16.87 11.21
C PHE A 82 -11.05 -18.09 12.05
N PRO A 83 -12.34 -18.21 12.43
CA PRO A 83 -12.79 -19.30 13.31
C PRO A 83 -12.77 -20.70 12.69
N LYS A 84 -12.70 -20.77 11.35
CA LYS A 84 -12.64 -22.05 10.64
C LYS A 84 -11.20 -22.57 10.58
N ALA A 85 -11.04 -23.83 10.96
CA ALA A 85 -9.73 -24.48 10.95
C ALA A 85 -9.02 -24.38 9.61
N GLY A 86 -7.77 -23.95 9.63
CA GLY A 86 -6.92 -23.80 8.45
C GLY A 86 -7.05 -22.48 7.69
N ASP A 87 -8.03 -21.63 7.98
CA ASP A 87 -8.17 -20.35 7.28
C ASP A 87 -7.11 -19.35 7.76
N ALA A 88 -6.76 -19.33 9.04
CA ALA A 88 -5.67 -18.50 9.55
C ALA A 88 -4.31 -18.86 8.90
N GLU A 89 -4.04 -20.14 8.67
CA GLU A 89 -2.82 -20.61 7.97
C GLU A 89 -2.80 -20.15 6.49
N ARG A 90 -3.93 -20.26 5.80
CA ARG A 90 -4.04 -19.79 4.41
C ARG A 90 -3.84 -18.29 4.33
N TYR A 91 -4.42 -17.55 5.28
CA TYR A 91 -4.24 -16.11 5.36
C TYR A 91 -2.76 -15.75 5.58
N ARG A 92 -2.06 -16.37 6.54
CA ARG A 92 -0.62 -16.13 6.75
C ARG A 92 0.19 -16.36 5.49
N PHE A 93 -0.09 -17.46 4.78
CA PHE A 93 0.62 -17.77 3.53
C PHE A 93 0.36 -16.69 2.47
N GLN A 94 -0.90 -16.32 2.27
CA GLN A 94 -1.27 -15.31 1.28
C GLN A 94 -0.67 -13.95 1.63
N HIS A 95 -0.82 -13.52 2.85
CA HIS A 95 -0.28 -12.24 3.34
C HIS A 95 1.26 -12.17 3.21
N ALA A 96 1.97 -13.25 3.53
CA ALA A 96 3.42 -13.33 3.31
C ALA A 96 3.78 -13.23 1.81
N LEU A 97 3.03 -13.92 0.96
CA LEU A 97 3.24 -13.87 -0.48
C LEU A 97 2.99 -12.47 -1.05
N ASP A 98 1.93 -11.81 -0.59
CA ASP A 98 1.59 -10.45 -1.01
C ASP A 98 2.67 -9.46 -0.58
N ALA A 99 3.16 -9.54 0.66
CA ALA A 99 4.26 -8.72 1.15
C ALA A 99 5.56 -8.92 0.34
N LEU A 100 5.92 -10.17 0.04
CA LEU A 100 7.09 -10.47 -0.78
C LEU A 100 6.91 -9.99 -2.24
N SER A 101 5.71 -10.12 -2.78
CA SER A 101 5.40 -9.69 -4.16
C SER A 101 5.32 -8.17 -4.29
N PHE A 102 5.04 -7.47 -3.19
CA PHE A 102 5.00 -6.01 -3.16
C PHE A 102 6.40 -5.40 -3.36
N LEU A 103 7.46 -5.99 -2.81
CA LEU A 103 8.82 -5.45 -2.88
C LEU A 103 9.27 -5.12 -4.33
N PRO A 104 9.25 -6.08 -5.28
CA PRO A 104 9.61 -5.77 -6.66
C PRO A 104 8.61 -4.81 -7.32
N TYR A 105 7.34 -4.84 -6.92
CA TYR A 105 6.34 -3.92 -7.47
C TYR A 105 6.56 -2.49 -6.99
N GLY A 106 6.75 -2.27 -5.70
CA GLY A 106 7.03 -0.94 -5.13
C GLY A 106 8.30 -0.33 -5.72
N THR A 107 9.38 -1.12 -5.78
CA THR A 107 10.64 -0.70 -6.41
C THR A 107 10.47 -0.32 -7.88
N MET A 108 9.65 -1.08 -8.61
CA MET A 108 9.34 -0.79 -10.02
C MET A 108 8.58 0.54 -10.16
N VAL A 109 7.61 0.79 -9.29
CA VAL A 109 6.83 2.05 -9.30
C VAL A 109 7.74 3.24 -9.00
N ASP A 110 8.67 3.07 -8.07
CA ASP A 110 9.66 4.10 -7.76
C ASP A 110 10.60 4.40 -8.94
N GLU A 111 11.23 3.39 -9.51
CA GLU A 111 12.08 3.57 -10.69
C GLU A 111 11.33 4.19 -11.87
N PHE A 112 10.04 3.83 -12.04
CA PHE A 112 9.21 4.44 -13.06
C PHE A 112 9.06 5.95 -12.85
N GLN A 113 8.80 6.38 -11.64
CA GLN A 113 8.67 7.81 -11.30
C GLN A 113 9.97 8.56 -11.55
N HIS A 114 11.11 8.00 -11.11
CA HIS A 114 12.44 8.58 -11.37
C HIS A 114 12.68 8.78 -12.86
N ARG A 115 12.39 7.78 -13.68
CA ARG A 115 12.61 7.86 -15.13
C ARG A 115 11.69 8.89 -15.80
N VAL A 116 10.41 8.88 -15.45
CA VAL A 116 9.42 9.79 -16.05
C VAL A 116 9.68 11.24 -15.64
N TYR A 117 10.11 11.49 -14.42
CA TYR A 117 10.41 12.84 -13.96
C TYR A 117 11.75 13.37 -14.47
N ALA A 118 12.71 12.48 -14.74
CA ALA A 118 13.96 12.87 -15.39
C ALA A 118 13.76 13.23 -16.88
N GLU A 119 12.72 12.71 -17.51
CA GLU A 119 12.38 12.95 -18.93
C GLU A 119 10.95 13.48 -19.08
N PRO A 120 10.69 14.74 -18.70
CA PRO A 120 9.33 15.32 -18.68
C PRO A 120 8.65 15.37 -20.05
N ASP A 121 9.43 15.36 -21.13
CA ASP A 121 8.94 15.39 -22.51
C ASP A 121 8.55 14.00 -23.06
N LEU A 122 8.64 12.94 -22.25
CA LEU A 122 8.17 11.62 -22.66
C LEU A 122 6.70 11.66 -23.09
N THR A 123 6.45 11.15 -24.30
CA THR A 123 5.08 10.97 -24.79
C THR A 123 4.33 9.91 -23.94
N PRO A 124 2.99 9.87 -23.99
CA PRO A 124 2.25 8.80 -23.34
C PRO A 124 2.70 7.40 -23.77
N ALA A 125 3.01 7.21 -25.06
CA ALA A 125 3.56 5.94 -25.56
C ALA A 125 4.96 5.65 -24.99
N GLY A 126 5.80 6.67 -24.82
CA GLY A 126 7.10 6.55 -24.18
C GLY A 126 6.99 6.09 -22.73
N ARG A 127 6.07 6.68 -21.95
CA ARG A 127 5.81 6.23 -20.57
C ARG A 127 5.34 4.78 -20.50
N ASN A 128 4.46 4.38 -21.41
CA ASN A 128 4.02 2.99 -21.52
C ASN A 128 5.19 2.04 -21.83
N ALA A 129 6.11 2.44 -22.72
CA ALA A 129 7.28 1.63 -23.04
C ALA A 129 8.23 1.48 -21.83
N VAL A 130 8.45 2.56 -21.07
CA VAL A 130 9.20 2.52 -19.81
C VAL A 130 8.55 1.54 -18.82
N TRP A 131 7.23 1.58 -18.68
CA TRP A 131 6.53 0.66 -17.77
C TRP A 131 6.71 -0.80 -18.17
N LEU A 132 6.56 -1.13 -19.46
CA LEU A 132 6.78 -2.51 -19.96
C LEU A 132 8.21 -3.02 -19.72
N GLU A 133 9.20 -2.16 -19.94
CA GLU A 133 10.61 -2.49 -19.67
C GLU A 133 10.81 -2.83 -18.18
N LEU A 134 10.25 -2.01 -17.30
CA LEU A 134 10.36 -2.22 -15.87
C LEU A 134 9.57 -3.45 -15.39
N GLU A 135 8.40 -3.72 -15.95
CA GLU A 135 7.68 -4.96 -15.66
C GLU A 135 8.49 -6.20 -16.05
N ALA A 136 9.12 -6.19 -17.21
CA ALA A 136 10.00 -7.29 -17.62
C ALA A 136 11.22 -7.44 -16.69
N LYS A 137 11.74 -6.34 -16.15
CA LYS A 137 12.87 -6.34 -15.22
C LYS A 137 12.49 -6.87 -13.84
N TYR A 138 11.43 -6.35 -13.24
CA TYR A 138 11.07 -6.59 -11.83
C TYR A 138 10.06 -7.72 -11.64
N ARG A 139 9.22 -7.97 -12.63
CA ARG A 139 8.12 -8.93 -12.56
C ARG A 139 8.06 -9.86 -13.77
N PRO A 140 9.17 -10.53 -14.15
CA PRO A 140 9.27 -11.35 -15.38
C PRO A 140 8.30 -12.55 -15.39
N HIS A 141 7.74 -12.90 -14.25
CA HIS A 141 6.75 -13.97 -14.08
C HIS A 141 5.32 -13.55 -14.45
N ILE A 142 5.06 -12.26 -14.66
CA ILE A 142 3.75 -11.75 -15.04
C ILE A 142 3.66 -11.63 -16.56
N ASP A 143 2.80 -12.45 -17.16
CA ASP A 143 2.51 -12.37 -18.59
C ASP A 143 1.24 -11.56 -18.83
N GLN A 144 1.38 -10.41 -19.45
CA GLN A 144 0.26 -9.50 -19.77
C GLN A 144 -0.16 -9.58 -21.25
N ARG A 145 0.44 -10.45 -22.05
CA ARG A 145 0.12 -10.57 -23.47
C ARG A 145 -1.33 -11.01 -23.67
N GLY A 146 -2.02 -10.34 -24.57
CA GLY A 146 -3.43 -10.59 -24.86
C GLY A 146 -4.40 -10.02 -23.83
N ILE A 147 -3.92 -9.34 -22.78
CA ILE A 147 -4.79 -8.64 -21.84
C ILE A 147 -4.95 -7.20 -22.34
N PRO A 148 -6.17 -6.80 -22.80
CA PRO A 148 -6.39 -5.47 -23.34
C PRO A 148 -5.87 -4.38 -22.39
N TYR A 149 -5.25 -3.36 -22.96
CA TYR A 149 -4.58 -2.25 -22.27
C TYR A 149 -3.31 -2.64 -21.52
N LEU A 150 -3.28 -3.69 -20.71
CA LEU A 150 -2.12 -4.06 -19.90
C LEU A 150 -0.93 -4.45 -20.79
N GLU A 151 -1.15 -5.18 -21.86
CA GLU A 151 -0.11 -5.53 -22.85
C GLU A 151 0.59 -4.31 -23.48
N ARG A 152 -0.02 -3.12 -23.37
CA ARG A 152 0.54 -1.85 -23.87
C ARG A 152 1.29 -1.06 -22.80
N GLY A 153 1.46 -1.61 -21.61
CA GLY A 153 2.15 -0.95 -20.50
C GLY A 153 1.36 0.18 -19.84
N THR A 154 0.04 0.10 -19.84
CA THR A 154 -0.82 1.17 -19.29
C THR A 154 -1.14 1.01 -17.82
N ARG A 155 -0.65 -0.05 -17.14
CA ARG A 155 -0.98 -0.35 -15.75
C ARG A 155 -0.62 0.78 -14.79
N TRP A 156 0.44 1.53 -15.04
CA TRP A 156 0.84 2.68 -14.20
C TRP A 156 -0.27 3.71 -14.04
N GLN A 157 -1.19 3.81 -15.01
CA GLN A 157 -2.31 4.75 -14.98
C GLN A 157 -3.33 4.45 -13.87
N TYR A 158 -3.33 3.24 -13.33
CA TYR A 158 -4.17 2.86 -12.19
C TYR A 158 -3.55 3.22 -10.85
N GLN A 159 -2.29 3.64 -10.86
CA GLN A 159 -1.54 3.91 -9.64
C GLN A 159 -1.73 5.35 -9.21
N MET A 160 -2.71 5.59 -8.34
CA MET A 160 -3.08 6.95 -7.90
C MET A 160 -1.90 7.68 -7.25
N HIS A 161 -1.05 6.98 -6.50
CA HIS A 161 0.11 7.57 -5.84
C HIS A 161 1.06 8.30 -6.81
N ILE A 162 1.22 7.82 -8.04
CA ILE A 162 2.03 8.49 -9.07
C ILE A 162 1.54 9.92 -9.35
N TYR A 163 0.23 10.14 -9.24
CA TYR A 163 -0.39 11.44 -9.54
C TYR A 163 -0.57 12.33 -8.31
N GLU A 164 -0.87 11.72 -7.17
CA GLU A 164 -1.30 12.45 -5.97
C GLU A 164 -0.20 12.56 -4.93
N THR A 165 0.63 11.52 -4.80
CA THR A 165 1.67 11.45 -3.78
C THR A 165 2.93 10.80 -4.37
N PRO A 166 3.71 11.55 -5.17
CA PRO A 166 4.93 11.02 -5.79
C PRO A 166 5.88 10.41 -4.77
N PHE A 167 6.53 9.30 -5.16
CA PHE A 167 7.50 8.57 -4.33
C PHE A 167 6.93 7.97 -3.03
N TYR A 168 5.63 7.66 -3.01
CA TYR A 168 4.97 7.10 -1.83
C TYR A 168 5.50 5.71 -1.41
N TYR A 169 6.00 4.91 -2.36
CA TYR A 169 6.39 3.51 -2.11
C TYR A 169 7.85 3.29 -1.70
N ILE A 170 8.61 4.27 -1.39
CA ILE A 170 10.02 4.11 -1.05
C ILE A 170 10.20 3.79 0.42
#